data_78f6635e2520a51271aa93250e268937
#
_entry.id   78f6635e2520a51271aa93250e268937
#
_cell.length_a   1.000
_cell.length_b   1.000
_cell.length_c   1.000
_cell.angle_alpha   90.00
_cell.angle_beta   90.00
_cell.angle_gamma   90.00
#
_symmetry.space_group_name_H-M   'P 1'
#
loop_
_entity.id
_entity.type
_entity.pdbx_description
1 polymer ?
#
loop_
_entity_poly.entity_id
_entity_poly.type
_entity_poly.pdbx_seq_one_letter_code
_entity_poly.pdbx_strand_id
1 'polypeptide(L)'
;MSIHKDFILTPLTDILDEAANATHCVQQGIDIYPLSDYIMQSIFIKMTGAQEQKMKCICWDISTYDFEARYSIYHNWSFGECSSLSDKNKILSVIIDSITKNDASFDPTRAVNRNDIIVETRQCLKRFFENSGINEFSHREYYEFNEIFNAIIPDCIYYIDNNPKSKQRVFFRKSCDGCAHKNDEGKPLTCGGLKNLAFMYEKLYAHRNRCAHNLMSYQQNLPSLRTLNNIDYMYENYYIRFALLIIIDIIITKLYKVFIEQHTTYYHG
;
A
#
# COMPACT_ATOMS: atom_id res chain seq x y z
N MET A 1 25.28 10.40 -5.34
CA MET A 1 24.36 9.29 -5.62
C MET A 1 23.76 8.83 -4.30
N SER A 2 22.43 8.66 -4.19
CA SER A 2 21.82 8.20 -2.95
C SER A 2 22.27 6.78 -2.61
N ILE A 3 22.67 6.54 -1.35
CA ILE A 3 23.01 5.20 -0.84
C ILE A 3 21.75 4.31 -0.66
N HIS A 4 20.57 4.91 -0.69
CA HIS A 4 19.30 4.23 -0.49
C HIS A 4 18.56 3.87 -1.79
N LYS A 5 19.08 4.36 -2.95
CA LYS A 5 18.38 4.27 -4.23
C LYS A 5 17.97 2.85 -4.57
N ASP A 6 18.88 1.89 -4.49
CA ASP A 6 18.62 0.51 -4.90
C ASP A 6 17.56 -0.13 -3.98
N PHE A 7 17.64 0.11 -2.68
CA PHE A 7 16.64 -0.37 -1.72
C PHE A 7 15.25 0.24 -1.97
N ILE A 8 15.17 1.54 -2.23
CA ILE A 8 13.90 2.21 -2.51
C ILE A 8 13.27 1.70 -3.81
N LEU A 9 14.08 1.45 -4.83
CA LEU A 9 13.61 0.99 -6.14
C LEU A 9 13.32 -0.52 -6.19
N THR A 10 13.77 -1.32 -5.22
CA THR A 10 13.45 -2.74 -5.14
C THR A 10 11.95 -2.92 -4.86
N PRO A 11 11.16 -3.60 -5.72
CA PRO A 11 9.72 -3.73 -5.53
C PRO A 11 9.36 -4.55 -4.28
N LEU A 12 8.29 -4.19 -3.58
CA LEU A 12 7.76 -5.01 -2.48
C LEU A 12 7.28 -6.39 -2.96
N THR A 13 6.95 -6.51 -4.22
CA THR A 13 6.52 -7.78 -4.84
C THR A 13 7.59 -8.85 -4.82
N ASP A 14 8.88 -8.47 -4.74
CA ASP A 14 9.98 -9.42 -4.60
C ASP A 14 9.84 -10.28 -3.33
N ILE A 15 9.27 -9.71 -2.26
CA ILE A 15 8.98 -10.45 -1.03
C ILE A 15 7.93 -11.54 -1.27
N LEU A 16 6.94 -11.29 -2.14
CA LEU A 16 5.94 -12.28 -2.53
C LEU A 16 6.55 -13.38 -3.40
N ASP A 17 7.42 -13.00 -4.35
CA ASP A 17 8.09 -13.95 -5.23
C ASP A 17 9.06 -14.85 -4.42
N GLU A 18 9.81 -14.29 -3.45
CA GLU A 18 10.62 -15.07 -2.52
C GLU A 18 9.77 -16.06 -1.69
N ALA A 19 8.62 -15.61 -1.19
CA ALA A 19 7.72 -16.42 -0.39
C ALA A 19 7.07 -17.54 -1.23
N ALA A 20 6.67 -17.25 -2.47
CA ALA A 20 6.15 -18.25 -3.40
C ALA A 20 7.18 -19.36 -3.65
N ASN A 21 8.45 -18.97 -3.91
CA ASN A 21 9.54 -19.91 -4.10
C ASN A 21 9.81 -20.75 -2.84
N ALA A 22 9.82 -20.11 -1.65
CA ALA A 22 10.05 -20.82 -0.38
C ALA A 22 8.94 -21.81 -0.03
N THR A 23 7.71 -21.54 -0.46
CA THR A 23 6.55 -22.40 -0.18
C THR A 23 6.29 -23.47 -1.24
N HIS A 24 7.00 -23.44 -2.36
CA HIS A 24 6.76 -24.37 -3.48
C HIS A 24 6.92 -25.86 -3.09
N CYS A 25 7.76 -26.15 -2.08
CA CYS A 25 8.01 -27.52 -1.60
C CYS A 25 7.11 -27.90 -0.40
N VAL A 26 6.16 -27.06 -0.01
CA VAL A 26 5.24 -27.36 1.11
C VAL A 26 4.27 -28.46 0.67
N GLN A 27 4.24 -29.57 1.43
CA GLN A 27 3.30 -30.67 1.16
C GLN A 27 1.88 -30.24 1.46
N GLN A 28 0.93 -30.79 0.69
CA GLN A 28 -0.50 -30.53 0.89
C GLN A 28 -1.06 -31.41 2.03
N GLY A 29 -1.89 -30.82 2.89
CA GLY A 29 -2.57 -31.53 3.97
C GLY A 29 -3.20 -30.57 4.97
N ILE A 30 -4.25 -30.99 5.66
CA ILE A 30 -4.98 -30.15 6.62
C ILE A 30 -4.11 -29.62 7.76
N ASP A 31 -3.05 -30.36 8.11
CA ASP A 31 -2.10 -29.99 9.17
C ASP A 31 -1.24 -28.77 8.80
N ILE A 32 -1.28 -28.34 7.53
CA ILE A 32 -0.50 -27.22 7.01
C ILE A 32 -1.24 -25.88 7.16
N TYR A 33 -2.53 -25.91 7.46
CA TYR A 33 -3.33 -24.67 7.61
C TYR A 33 -2.71 -23.67 8.60
N PRO A 34 -2.26 -24.06 9.82
CA PRO A 34 -1.58 -23.13 10.73
C PRO A 34 -0.28 -22.57 10.16
N LEU A 35 0.46 -23.37 9.38
CA LEU A 35 1.69 -22.93 8.71
C LEU A 35 1.38 -21.90 7.62
N SER A 36 0.31 -22.11 6.86
CA SER A 36 -0.13 -21.13 5.83
C SER A 36 -0.44 -19.78 6.45
N ASP A 37 -1.20 -19.73 7.54
CA ASP A 37 -1.50 -18.48 8.25
C ASP A 37 -0.22 -17.81 8.78
N TYR A 38 0.69 -18.59 9.38
CA TYR A 38 1.99 -18.08 9.84
C TYR A 38 2.82 -17.50 8.69
N ILE A 39 2.85 -18.15 7.53
CA ILE A 39 3.57 -17.67 6.35
C ILE A 39 2.95 -16.35 5.86
N MET A 40 1.63 -16.28 5.72
CA MET A 40 0.93 -15.07 5.28
C MET A 40 1.17 -13.90 6.24
N GLN A 41 1.13 -14.15 7.54
CA GLN A 41 1.47 -13.17 8.57
C GLN A 41 2.93 -12.71 8.47
N SER A 42 3.87 -13.63 8.25
CA SER A 42 5.29 -13.32 8.13
C SER A 42 5.58 -12.45 6.89
N ILE A 43 4.98 -12.77 5.75
CA ILE A 43 5.03 -11.96 4.52
C ILE A 43 4.51 -10.56 4.81
N PHE A 44 3.35 -10.47 5.46
CA PHE A 44 2.70 -9.20 5.77
C PHE A 44 3.59 -8.30 6.64
N ILE A 45 4.20 -8.85 7.69
CA ILE A 45 5.11 -8.09 8.56
C ILE A 45 6.37 -7.67 7.80
N LYS A 46 6.95 -8.54 6.98
CA LYS A 46 8.11 -8.22 6.14
C LYS A 46 7.79 -7.08 5.15
N MET A 47 6.64 -7.13 4.48
CA MET A 47 6.20 -6.09 3.55
C MET A 47 5.95 -4.74 4.24
N THR A 48 5.25 -4.74 5.38
CA THR A 48 4.99 -3.50 6.13
C THR A 48 6.28 -2.87 6.62
N GLY A 49 7.21 -3.65 7.20
CA GLY A 49 8.51 -3.19 7.66
C GLY A 49 9.37 -2.63 6.53
N ALA A 50 9.43 -3.32 5.39
CA ALA A 50 10.16 -2.85 4.21
C ALA A 50 9.58 -1.53 3.67
N GLN A 51 8.25 -1.40 3.61
CA GLN A 51 7.61 -0.17 3.16
C GLN A 51 7.88 1.00 4.11
N GLU A 52 7.79 0.79 5.43
CA GLU A 52 8.11 1.82 6.42
C GLU A 52 9.56 2.28 6.29
N GLN A 53 10.49 1.35 6.11
CA GLN A 53 11.89 1.69 5.91
C GLN A 53 12.14 2.44 4.59
N LYS A 54 11.50 2.05 3.49
CA LYS A 54 11.55 2.81 2.22
C LYS A 54 11.08 4.23 2.40
N MET A 55 9.96 4.44 3.08
CA MET A 55 9.43 5.78 3.35
C MET A 55 10.41 6.65 4.15
N LYS A 56 11.08 6.08 5.15
CA LYS A 56 12.14 6.76 5.92
C LYS A 56 13.34 7.11 5.03
N CYS A 57 13.78 6.20 4.17
CA CYS A 57 14.87 6.44 3.23
C CYS A 57 14.53 7.54 2.20
N ILE A 58 13.29 7.56 1.70
CA ILE A 58 12.82 8.63 0.79
C ILE A 58 12.84 9.99 1.50
N CYS A 59 12.38 10.07 2.74
CA CYS A 59 12.45 11.30 3.52
C CYS A 59 13.90 11.78 3.71
N TRP A 60 14.80 10.84 3.97
CA TRP A 60 16.22 11.13 4.10
C TRP A 60 16.81 11.70 2.81
N ASP A 61 16.52 11.06 1.67
CA ASP A 61 17.00 11.52 0.37
C ASP A 61 16.43 12.90 0.00
N ILE A 62 15.12 13.10 0.17
CA ILE A 62 14.51 14.42 -0.06
C ILE A 62 15.17 15.49 0.81
N SER A 63 15.38 15.20 2.10
CA SER A 63 16.05 16.11 3.04
C SER A 63 17.52 16.40 2.67
N THR A 64 18.14 15.52 1.91
CA THR A 64 19.52 15.71 1.44
C THR A 64 19.58 16.64 0.25
N TYR A 65 18.61 16.60 -0.65
CA TYR A 65 18.59 17.38 -1.88
C TYR A 65 17.77 18.68 -1.78
N ASP A 66 16.80 18.78 -0.87
CA ASP A 66 15.92 19.93 -0.70
C ASP A 66 15.96 20.45 0.74
N PHE A 67 16.65 21.57 0.95
CA PHE A 67 16.80 22.18 2.28
C PHE A 67 15.49 22.69 2.86
N GLU A 68 14.56 23.21 2.05
CA GLU A 68 13.26 23.68 2.55
C GLU A 68 12.36 22.51 2.93
N ALA A 69 12.37 21.42 2.14
CA ALA A 69 11.71 20.19 2.50
C ALA A 69 12.30 19.63 3.80
N ARG A 70 13.63 19.63 3.95
CA ARG A 70 14.31 19.25 5.19
C ARG A 70 13.82 20.05 6.39
N TYR A 71 13.77 21.37 6.26
CA TYR A 71 13.27 22.24 7.33
C TYR A 71 11.82 21.92 7.70
N SER A 72 10.94 21.79 6.70
CA SER A 72 9.54 21.42 6.90
C SER A 72 9.39 20.06 7.58
N ILE A 73 10.15 19.07 7.12
CA ILE A 73 10.16 17.72 7.67
C ILE A 73 10.53 17.74 9.17
N TYR A 74 11.62 18.42 9.54
CA TYR A 74 12.14 18.39 10.92
C TYR A 74 11.43 19.33 11.89
N HIS A 75 10.84 20.43 11.43
CA HIS A 75 10.21 21.43 12.31
C HIS A 75 8.70 21.29 12.42
N ASN A 76 8.02 20.83 11.37
CA ASN A 76 6.57 20.82 11.33
C ASN A 76 5.98 19.42 11.54
N TRP A 77 6.78 18.38 11.52
CA TRP A 77 6.29 17.01 11.58
C TRP A 77 6.94 16.26 12.74
N SER A 78 6.11 15.73 13.63
CA SER A 78 6.51 14.59 14.42
C SER A 78 6.59 13.41 13.48
N PHE A 79 7.79 13.05 13.03
CA PHE A 79 7.99 11.84 12.24
C PHE A 79 7.68 10.64 13.13
N GLY A 80 6.52 10.02 12.88
CA GLY A 80 6.23 8.71 13.38
C GLY A 80 7.04 7.63 12.65
N GLU A 81 6.70 6.40 12.87
CA GLU A 81 7.32 5.23 12.23
C GLU A 81 7.00 5.10 10.72
N CYS A 82 6.35 6.11 10.11
CA CYS A 82 5.86 6.09 8.72
C CYS A 82 4.87 4.94 8.43
N SER A 83 4.24 4.41 9.46
CA SER A 83 3.35 3.26 9.37
C SER A 83 1.89 3.65 9.11
N SER A 84 1.45 4.82 9.60
CA SER A 84 0.09 5.30 9.39
C SER A 84 -0.14 5.79 7.95
N LEU A 85 -1.38 5.70 7.46
CA LEU A 85 -1.75 6.26 6.16
C LEU A 85 -1.54 7.78 6.11
N SER A 86 -1.76 8.46 7.23
CA SER A 86 -1.55 9.91 7.36
C SER A 86 -0.09 10.28 7.11
N ASP A 87 0.87 9.55 7.72
CA ASP A 87 2.29 9.82 7.54
C ASP A 87 2.73 9.53 6.11
N LYS A 88 2.24 8.43 5.53
CA LYS A 88 2.50 8.11 4.12
C LYS A 88 1.97 9.18 3.16
N ASN A 89 0.77 9.71 3.41
CA ASN A 89 0.21 10.82 2.62
C ASN A 89 1.04 12.12 2.73
N LYS A 90 1.63 12.39 3.90
CA LYS A 90 2.55 13.52 4.06
C LYS A 90 3.79 13.33 3.17
N ILE A 91 4.38 12.14 3.17
CA ILE A 91 5.55 11.81 2.33
C ILE A 91 5.20 11.94 0.85
N LEU A 92 4.01 11.45 0.44
CA LEU A 92 3.49 11.63 -0.92
C LEU A 92 3.42 13.11 -1.31
N SER A 93 2.97 13.96 -0.40
CA SER A 93 2.89 15.41 -0.66
C SER A 93 4.28 16.04 -0.82
N VAL A 94 5.21 15.68 0.06
CA VAL A 94 6.57 16.24 0.03
C VAL A 94 7.30 15.84 -1.23
N ILE A 95 7.23 14.59 -1.67
CA ILE A 95 7.93 14.17 -2.89
C ILE A 95 7.35 14.88 -4.12
N ILE A 96 6.02 15.04 -4.21
CA ILE A 96 5.39 15.79 -5.30
C ILE A 96 5.78 17.27 -5.27
N ASP A 97 5.81 17.89 -4.08
CA ASP A 97 6.23 19.29 -3.95
C ASP A 97 7.70 19.48 -4.37
N SER A 98 8.60 18.57 -3.97
CA SER A 98 10.02 18.63 -4.35
C SER A 98 10.20 18.44 -5.87
N ILE A 99 9.44 17.54 -6.51
CA ILE A 99 9.48 17.38 -7.97
C ILE A 99 8.95 18.64 -8.66
N THR A 100 7.83 19.19 -8.17
CA THR A 100 7.17 20.36 -8.79
C THR A 100 8.01 21.64 -8.66
N LYS A 101 8.83 21.77 -7.61
CA LYS A 101 9.78 22.89 -7.50
C LYS A 101 10.80 22.92 -8.64
N ASN A 102 11.26 21.76 -9.07
CA ASN A 102 12.25 21.64 -10.14
C ASN A 102 11.61 21.62 -11.53
N ASP A 103 10.37 21.18 -11.63
CA ASP A 103 9.58 21.14 -12.86
C ASP A 103 8.15 21.58 -12.58
N ALA A 104 7.84 22.86 -12.82
CA ALA A 104 6.51 23.42 -12.63
C ALA A 104 5.46 22.83 -13.59
N SER A 105 5.88 22.14 -14.66
CA SER A 105 5.00 21.47 -15.61
C SER A 105 4.66 20.03 -15.22
N PHE A 106 5.27 19.52 -14.16
CA PHE A 106 5.07 18.14 -13.69
C PHE A 106 3.62 17.87 -13.32
N ASP A 107 3.03 16.88 -13.97
CA ASP A 107 1.71 16.37 -13.65
C ASP A 107 1.82 14.98 -12.99
N PRO A 108 1.59 14.88 -11.67
CA PRO A 108 1.70 13.62 -10.93
C PRO A 108 0.76 12.54 -11.48
N THR A 109 -0.41 12.92 -12.02
CA THR A 109 -1.41 11.98 -12.52
C THR A 109 -1.02 11.35 -13.85
N ARG A 110 -0.20 12.05 -14.65
CA ARG A 110 0.40 11.50 -15.87
C ARG A 110 1.60 10.61 -15.58
N ALA A 111 2.41 10.98 -14.60
CA ALA A 111 3.57 10.19 -14.20
C ALA A 111 3.18 8.82 -13.61
N VAL A 112 2.02 8.76 -12.97
CA VAL A 112 1.52 7.55 -12.30
C VAL A 112 0.09 7.25 -12.76
N ASN A 113 -0.03 6.33 -13.72
CA ASN A 113 -1.33 5.93 -14.26
C ASN A 113 -2.05 4.98 -13.29
N ARG A 114 -3.29 5.32 -12.91
CA ARG A 114 -4.10 4.56 -11.96
C ARG A 114 -4.48 3.17 -12.47
N ASN A 115 -4.83 3.06 -13.75
CA ASN A 115 -5.20 1.77 -14.35
C ASN A 115 -4.01 0.81 -14.36
N ASP A 116 -2.82 1.31 -14.70
CA ASP A 116 -1.61 0.49 -14.70
C ASP A 116 -1.30 -0.04 -13.29
N ILE A 117 -1.48 0.79 -12.25
CA ILE A 117 -1.31 0.36 -10.85
C ILE A 117 -2.24 -0.81 -10.52
N ILE A 118 -3.53 -0.71 -10.88
CA ILE A 118 -4.52 -1.75 -10.60
C ILE A 118 -4.15 -3.05 -11.33
N VAL A 119 -3.80 -2.94 -12.61
CA VAL A 119 -3.42 -4.10 -13.44
C VAL A 119 -2.16 -4.76 -12.88
N GLU A 120 -1.12 -3.98 -12.59
CA GLU A 120 0.15 -4.46 -12.04
C GLU A 120 -0.06 -5.16 -10.68
N THR A 121 -0.83 -4.54 -9.78
CA THR A 121 -1.16 -5.12 -8.47
C THR A 121 -1.89 -6.45 -8.60
N ARG A 122 -2.88 -6.52 -9.48
CA ARG A 122 -3.64 -7.75 -9.73
C ARG A 122 -2.76 -8.86 -10.30
N GLN A 123 -1.91 -8.53 -11.27
CA GLN A 123 -0.99 -9.49 -11.87
C GLN A 123 0.01 -10.05 -10.86
N CYS A 124 0.56 -9.21 -9.98
CA CYS A 124 1.48 -9.64 -8.93
C CYS A 124 0.81 -10.62 -7.96
N LEU A 125 -0.40 -10.30 -7.48
CA LEU A 125 -1.11 -11.17 -6.55
C LEU A 125 -1.61 -12.46 -7.19
N LYS A 126 -1.99 -12.41 -8.46
CA LYS A 126 -2.31 -13.61 -9.24
C LYS A 126 -1.09 -14.52 -9.34
N ARG A 127 0.08 -13.97 -9.72
CA ARG A 127 1.33 -14.73 -9.82
C ARG A 127 1.72 -15.35 -8.49
N PHE A 128 1.63 -14.60 -7.39
CA PHE A 128 1.89 -15.13 -6.05
C PHE A 128 0.95 -16.29 -5.71
N PHE A 129 -0.37 -16.13 -5.94
CA PHE A 129 -1.34 -17.20 -5.70
C PHE A 129 -1.02 -18.45 -6.51
N GLU A 130 -0.80 -18.31 -7.82
CA GLU A 130 -0.57 -19.44 -8.73
C GLU A 130 0.73 -20.20 -8.45
N ASN A 131 1.77 -19.52 -7.98
CA ASN A 131 3.10 -20.10 -7.75
C ASN A 131 3.36 -20.48 -6.28
N SER A 132 2.46 -20.14 -5.36
CA SER A 132 2.63 -20.46 -3.94
C SER A 132 2.17 -21.88 -3.61
N GLY A 133 2.96 -22.62 -2.84
CA GLY A 133 2.58 -23.94 -2.32
C GLY A 133 1.45 -23.89 -1.27
N ILE A 134 1.01 -22.70 -0.84
CA ILE A 134 -0.09 -22.50 0.11
C ILE A 134 -1.39 -22.04 -0.56
N ASN A 135 -1.49 -22.08 -1.89
CA ASN A 135 -2.63 -21.60 -2.66
C ASN A 135 -3.97 -22.29 -2.29
N GLU A 136 -3.95 -23.57 -2.00
CA GLU A 136 -5.15 -24.32 -1.59
C GLU A 136 -5.77 -23.77 -0.30
N PHE A 137 -4.96 -23.32 0.64
CA PHE A 137 -5.42 -22.78 1.92
C PHE A 137 -5.85 -21.32 1.83
N SER A 138 -5.39 -20.60 0.82
CA SER A 138 -5.70 -19.18 0.60
C SER A 138 -6.70 -18.93 -0.54
N HIS A 139 -7.27 -20.01 -1.12
CA HIS A 139 -8.18 -19.90 -2.29
C HIS A 139 -9.39 -19.01 -2.02
N ARG A 140 -10.02 -19.15 -0.85
CA ARG A 140 -11.16 -18.33 -0.46
C ARG A 140 -10.77 -16.85 -0.33
N GLU A 141 -9.66 -16.55 0.33
CA GLU A 141 -9.17 -15.18 0.49
C GLU A 141 -8.82 -14.54 -0.85
N TYR A 142 -8.22 -15.31 -1.76
CA TYR A 142 -7.91 -14.84 -3.11
C TYR A 142 -9.18 -14.57 -3.93
N TYR A 143 -10.20 -15.41 -3.82
CA TYR A 143 -11.49 -15.19 -4.47
C TYR A 143 -12.16 -13.90 -3.95
N GLU A 144 -12.28 -13.75 -2.63
CA GLU A 144 -12.85 -12.56 -1.99
C GLU A 144 -12.08 -11.28 -2.39
N PHE A 145 -10.75 -11.36 -2.45
CA PHE A 145 -9.91 -10.27 -2.97
C PHE A 145 -10.29 -9.88 -4.40
N ASN A 146 -10.44 -10.84 -5.30
CA ASN A 146 -10.80 -10.55 -6.69
C ASN A 146 -12.15 -9.86 -6.80
N GLU A 147 -13.17 -10.30 -6.06
CA GLU A 147 -14.50 -9.68 -6.02
C GLU A 147 -14.41 -8.21 -5.57
N ILE A 148 -13.72 -7.96 -4.46
CA ILE A 148 -13.54 -6.62 -3.91
C ILE A 148 -12.72 -5.75 -4.87
N PHE A 149 -11.62 -6.29 -5.40
CA PHE A 149 -10.70 -5.53 -6.24
C PHE A 149 -11.27 -5.20 -7.63
N ASN A 150 -12.19 -6.04 -8.15
CA ASN A 150 -12.92 -5.75 -9.38
C ASN A 150 -13.91 -4.57 -9.22
N ALA A 151 -14.43 -4.36 -8.01
CA ALA A 151 -15.35 -3.27 -7.71
C ALA A 151 -14.64 -1.94 -7.36
N ILE A 152 -13.29 -1.94 -7.27
CA ILE A 152 -12.53 -0.73 -6.98
C ILE A 152 -12.51 0.19 -8.19
N ILE A 153 -12.94 1.43 -7.96
CA ILE A 153 -12.89 2.48 -8.98
C ILE A 153 -11.49 3.10 -8.98
N PRO A 154 -10.84 3.23 -10.15
CA PRO A 154 -9.51 3.83 -10.25
C PRO A 154 -9.37 5.18 -9.56
N ASP A 155 -10.43 6.01 -9.57
CA ASP A 155 -10.43 7.33 -8.93
C ASP A 155 -10.32 7.30 -7.40
N CYS A 156 -10.50 6.16 -6.76
CA CYS A 156 -10.28 5.98 -5.33
C CYS A 156 -8.81 5.86 -4.96
N ILE A 157 -7.94 5.56 -5.93
CA ILE A 157 -6.50 5.37 -5.78
C ILE A 157 -5.77 6.60 -6.27
N TYR A 158 -4.73 7.00 -5.54
CA TYR A 158 -3.84 8.09 -5.94
C TYR A 158 -4.60 9.35 -6.32
N TYR A 159 -5.36 9.86 -5.37
CA TYR A 159 -6.12 11.07 -5.56
C TYR A 159 -5.26 12.31 -5.32
N ILE A 160 -5.17 13.14 -6.36
CA ILE A 160 -4.49 14.43 -6.34
C ILE A 160 -5.54 15.50 -6.65
N ASP A 161 -5.73 16.42 -5.73
CA ASP A 161 -6.58 17.57 -5.94
C ASP A 161 -5.79 18.68 -6.61
N ASN A 162 -6.25 19.08 -7.77
CA ASN A 162 -5.67 20.20 -8.50
C ASN A 162 -6.16 21.58 -7.97
N ASN A 163 -7.05 21.58 -6.96
CA ASN A 163 -7.52 22.82 -6.36
C ASN A 163 -6.42 23.40 -5.44
N PRO A 164 -5.90 24.61 -5.73
CA PRO A 164 -4.84 25.24 -4.94
C PRO A 164 -5.20 25.43 -3.46
N LYS A 165 -6.49 25.45 -3.12
CA LYS A 165 -6.97 25.67 -1.76
C LYS A 165 -7.02 24.39 -0.93
N SER A 166 -7.27 23.23 -1.53
CA SER A 166 -7.40 21.96 -0.78
C SER A 166 -6.11 21.17 -0.73
N LYS A 167 -5.26 21.25 -1.77
CA LYS A 167 -3.97 20.53 -1.91
C LYS A 167 -4.02 19.07 -1.42
N GLN A 168 -5.19 18.42 -1.54
CA GLN A 168 -5.34 17.07 -1.05
C GLN A 168 -4.58 16.09 -1.94
N ARG A 169 -3.59 15.40 -1.37
CA ARG A 169 -2.79 14.37 -2.02
C ARG A 169 -2.80 13.14 -1.14
N VAL A 170 -3.48 12.10 -1.59
CA VAL A 170 -3.67 10.88 -0.79
C VAL A 170 -3.54 9.62 -1.63
N PHE A 171 -2.99 8.56 -1.04
CA PHE A 171 -2.96 7.26 -1.69
C PHE A 171 -4.35 6.68 -1.88
N PHE A 172 -5.23 6.88 -0.89
CA PHE A 172 -6.60 6.40 -0.92
C PHE A 172 -7.58 7.48 -0.49
N ARG A 173 -8.63 7.68 -1.28
CA ARG A 173 -9.71 8.60 -0.93
C ARG A 173 -10.50 8.08 0.27
N LYS A 174 -10.86 8.97 1.21
CA LYS A 174 -11.73 8.64 2.35
C LYS A 174 -13.21 8.66 1.98
N SER A 175 -13.59 9.53 1.04
CA SER A 175 -14.96 9.62 0.52
C SER A 175 -14.89 9.84 -0.98
N CYS A 176 -15.77 9.19 -1.71
CA CYS A 176 -15.96 9.43 -3.14
C CYS A 176 -17.16 10.36 -3.33
N ASP A 177 -16.98 11.65 -3.05
CA ASP A 177 -18.03 12.67 -3.21
C ASP A 177 -18.51 12.86 -4.67
N GLY A 178 -17.95 12.10 -5.59
CA GLY A 178 -18.30 12.11 -7.01
C GLY A 178 -18.59 10.74 -7.61
N CYS A 179 -18.48 9.65 -6.83
CA CYS A 179 -18.94 8.35 -7.28
C CYS A 179 -20.46 8.33 -7.22
N ALA A 180 -21.11 8.85 -8.27
CA ALA A 180 -22.56 8.86 -8.45
C ALA A 180 -23.12 7.44 -8.71
N HIS A 181 -22.60 6.43 -8.05
CA HIS A 181 -23.25 5.14 -8.00
C HIS A 181 -24.33 5.19 -6.93
N LYS A 182 -25.56 5.29 -7.41
CA LYS A 182 -26.75 5.08 -6.60
C LYS A 182 -27.12 3.61 -6.73
N ASN A 183 -27.49 2.97 -5.61
CA ASN A 183 -28.17 1.68 -5.70
C ASN A 183 -29.53 1.87 -6.38
N ASP A 184 -30.23 0.77 -6.69
CA ASP A 184 -31.55 0.80 -7.31
C ASP A 184 -32.60 1.60 -6.51
N GLU A 185 -32.31 1.91 -5.23
CA GLU A 185 -33.13 2.75 -4.34
C GLU A 185 -32.68 4.22 -4.30
N GLY A 186 -31.69 4.61 -5.13
CA GLY A 186 -31.20 5.99 -5.22
C GLY A 186 -30.29 6.44 -4.08
N LYS A 187 -29.87 5.55 -3.17
CA LYS A 187 -28.90 5.86 -2.11
C LYS A 187 -27.47 5.91 -2.65
N PRO A 188 -26.66 6.91 -2.24
CA PRO A 188 -25.28 6.98 -2.67
C PRO A 188 -24.51 5.75 -2.19
N LEU A 189 -23.95 4.98 -3.12
CA LEU A 189 -23.04 3.90 -2.85
C LEU A 189 -21.63 4.47 -2.71
N THR A 190 -21.00 4.23 -1.58
CA THR A 190 -19.56 4.45 -1.44
C THR A 190 -18.84 3.36 -2.22
N CYS A 191 -18.26 3.69 -3.38
CA CYS A 191 -17.45 2.79 -4.20
C CYS A 191 -18.04 1.38 -4.35
N GLY A 192 -19.26 1.26 -4.90
CA GLY A 192 -19.93 -0.03 -5.09
C GLY A 192 -20.52 -0.67 -3.82
N GLY A 193 -20.74 0.10 -2.76
CA GLY A 193 -21.23 -0.40 -1.46
C GLY A 193 -20.13 -1.01 -0.59
N LEU A 194 -18.90 -1.03 -1.09
CA LEU A 194 -17.74 -1.51 -0.35
C LEU A 194 -17.17 -0.39 0.54
N LYS A 195 -16.57 -0.76 1.66
CA LYS A 195 -15.81 0.17 2.48
C LYS A 195 -14.62 0.69 1.69
N ASN A 196 -14.31 1.99 1.83
CA ASN A 196 -13.24 2.61 1.06
C ASN A 196 -11.86 2.05 1.41
N LEU A 197 -10.89 2.19 0.50
CA LEU A 197 -9.53 1.67 0.66
C LEU A 197 -8.80 2.28 1.87
N ALA A 198 -9.11 3.53 2.25
CA ALA A 198 -8.55 4.15 3.44
C ALA A 198 -9.00 3.42 4.71
N PHE A 199 -10.27 3.02 4.79
CA PHE A 199 -10.77 2.19 5.89
C PHE A 199 -10.08 0.82 5.92
N MET A 200 -9.92 0.17 4.76
CA MET A 200 -9.19 -1.11 4.67
C MET A 200 -7.75 -0.96 5.15
N TYR A 201 -7.10 0.18 4.84
CA TYR A 201 -5.76 0.47 5.36
C TYR A 201 -5.73 0.67 6.88
N GLU A 202 -6.74 1.30 7.47
CA GLU A 202 -6.86 1.41 8.93
C GLU A 202 -6.96 0.04 9.60
N LYS A 203 -7.70 -0.89 8.99
CA LYS A 203 -7.75 -2.30 9.42
C LYS A 203 -6.41 -3.01 9.27
N LEU A 204 -5.71 -2.81 8.14
CA LEU A 204 -4.35 -3.30 7.92
C LEU A 204 -3.41 -2.81 9.02
N TYR A 205 -3.42 -1.52 9.32
CA TYR A 205 -2.57 -0.92 10.32
C TYR A 205 -2.84 -1.46 11.74
N ALA A 206 -4.11 -1.60 12.10
CA ALA A 206 -4.50 -2.22 13.36
C ALA A 206 -4.02 -3.68 13.46
N HIS A 207 -4.11 -4.45 12.38
CA HIS A 207 -3.60 -5.83 12.32
C HIS A 207 -2.08 -5.87 12.46
N ARG A 208 -1.33 -5.01 11.74
CA ARG A 208 0.12 -4.89 11.86
C ARG A 208 0.54 -4.65 13.32
N ASN A 209 -0.15 -3.74 14.01
CA ASN A 209 0.16 -3.46 15.41
C ASN A 209 -0.12 -4.66 16.32
N ARG A 210 -1.22 -5.39 16.09
CA ARG A 210 -1.46 -6.65 16.81
C ARG A 210 -0.34 -7.66 16.60
N CYS A 211 0.04 -7.91 15.34
CA CYS A 211 1.10 -8.85 15.01
C CYS A 211 2.47 -8.45 15.60
N ALA A 212 2.80 -7.14 15.58
CA ALA A 212 4.09 -6.66 16.07
C ALA A 212 4.20 -6.65 17.61
N HIS A 213 3.09 -6.42 18.31
CA HIS A 213 3.12 -6.26 19.77
C HIS A 213 2.64 -7.50 20.54
N ASN A 214 1.93 -8.42 19.91
CA ASN A 214 1.31 -9.58 20.58
C ASN A 214 1.95 -10.93 20.18
N LEU A 215 3.25 -10.93 19.91
CA LEU A 215 4.00 -12.15 19.59
C LEU A 215 3.87 -13.26 20.64
N MET A 216 3.49 -12.92 21.88
CA MET A 216 3.39 -13.86 23.02
C MET A 216 1.97 -14.32 23.31
N SER A 217 0.94 -13.77 22.65
CA SER A 217 -0.46 -14.05 22.98
C SER A 217 -1.25 -14.52 21.75
N TYR A 218 -1.10 -15.81 21.44
CA TYR A 218 -1.84 -16.47 20.37
C TYR A 218 -3.37 -16.28 20.48
N GLN A 219 -3.90 -16.31 21.71
CA GLN A 219 -5.34 -16.18 21.98
C GLN A 219 -5.92 -14.79 21.66
N GLN A 220 -5.10 -13.73 21.68
CA GLN A 220 -5.58 -12.36 21.39
C GLN A 220 -5.67 -12.07 19.90
N ASN A 221 -5.07 -12.89 19.05
CA ASN A 221 -5.08 -12.73 17.60
C ASN A 221 -6.20 -13.50 16.91
N LEU A 222 -6.84 -14.42 17.61
CA LEU A 222 -7.96 -15.19 17.05
C LEU A 222 -9.20 -14.30 16.91
N PRO A 223 -9.87 -14.32 15.75
CA PRO A 223 -11.15 -13.62 15.60
C PRO A 223 -12.17 -14.27 16.51
N SER A 224 -12.94 -13.45 17.23
CA SER A 224 -14.10 -13.95 17.99
C SER A 224 -15.19 -14.43 17.03
N LEU A 225 -16.09 -15.33 17.47
CA LEU A 225 -17.24 -15.74 16.69
C LEU A 225 -18.09 -14.54 16.22
N ARG A 226 -18.14 -13.47 17.03
CA ARG A 226 -18.80 -12.22 16.65
C ARG A 226 -18.08 -11.50 15.52
N THR A 227 -16.76 -11.57 15.49
CA THR A 227 -15.94 -10.99 14.41
C THR A 227 -16.14 -11.78 13.11
N LEU A 228 -16.17 -13.11 13.19
CA LEU A 228 -16.37 -13.98 12.03
C LEU A 228 -17.77 -13.82 11.40
N ASN A 229 -18.79 -13.50 12.21
CA ASN A 229 -20.14 -13.21 11.75
C ASN A 229 -20.31 -11.80 11.18
N ASN A 230 -19.30 -10.94 11.30
CA ASN A 230 -19.37 -9.59 10.77
C ASN A 230 -19.01 -9.63 9.27
N ILE A 231 -19.90 -9.08 8.42
CA ILE A 231 -19.67 -8.94 6.97
C ILE A 231 -18.36 -8.20 6.67
N ASP A 232 -17.92 -7.35 7.59
CA ASP A 232 -16.67 -6.60 7.47
C ASP A 232 -15.42 -7.47 7.58
N TYR A 233 -15.56 -8.73 8.04
CA TYR A 233 -14.43 -9.64 8.17
C TYR A 233 -13.79 -9.98 6.82
N MET A 234 -14.55 -9.97 5.74
CA MET A 234 -14.02 -10.15 4.37
C MET A 234 -12.92 -9.13 4.00
N TYR A 235 -12.91 -7.94 4.63
CA TYR A 235 -11.87 -6.93 4.40
C TYR A 235 -10.59 -7.16 5.22
N GLU A 236 -10.56 -8.14 6.09
CA GLU A 236 -9.40 -8.49 6.92
C GLU A 236 -8.52 -9.58 6.29
N ASN A 237 -8.61 -9.77 4.98
CA ASN A 237 -7.91 -10.79 4.22
C ASN A 237 -6.50 -10.32 3.80
N TYR A 238 -5.56 -11.26 3.72
CA TYR A 238 -4.16 -10.93 3.44
C TYR A 238 -3.93 -10.41 2.01
N TYR A 239 -4.64 -10.91 1.01
CA TYR A 239 -4.49 -10.43 -0.36
C TYR A 239 -4.90 -8.96 -0.50
N ILE A 240 -5.94 -8.52 0.22
CA ILE A 240 -6.31 -7.10 0.28
C ILE A 240 -5.20 -6.29 0.94
N ARG A 241 -4.63 -6.78 2.05
CA ARG A 241 -3.52 -6.09 2.73
C ARG A 241 -2.30 -5.97 1.83
N PHE A 242 -1.93 -7.04 1.13
CA PHE A 242 -0.83 -7.02 0.15
C PHE A 242 -1.12 -6.04 -0.99
N ALA A 243 -2.35 -6.04 -1.53
CA ALA A 243 -2.74 -5.11 -2.58
C ALA A 243 -2.54 -3.64 -2.17
N LEU A 244 -2.97 -3.27 -0.96
CA LEU A 244 -2.82 -1.90 -0.45
C LEU A 244 -1.35 -1.50 -0.30
N LEU A 245 -0.50 -2.41 0.17
CA LEU A 245 0.95 -2.17 0.28
C LEU A 245 1.61 -2.06 -1.09
N ILE A 246 1.26 -2.92 -2.05
CA ILE A 246 1.79 -2.89 -3.42
C ILE A 246 1.38 -1.59 -4.13
N ILE A 247 0.12 -1.17 -4.02
CA ILE A 247 -0.36 0.10 -4.62
C ILE A 247 0.47 1.28 -4.12
N ILE A 248 0.67 1.38 -2.81
CA ILE A 248 1.49 2.45 -2.21
C ILE A 248 2.93 2.36 -2.71
N ASP A 249 3.52 1.17 -2.76
CA ASP A 249 4.89 0.96 -3.20
C ASP A 249 5.10 1.36 -4.66
N ILE A 250 4.21 0.95 -5.56
CA ILE A 250 4.27 1.32 -6.98
C ILE A 250 4.22 2.84 -7.15
N ILE A 251 3.29 3.52 -6.48
CA ILE A 251 3.12 4.96 -6.58
C ILE A 251 4.39 5.68 -6.11
N ILE A 252 4.84 5.37 -4.90
CA ILE A 252 5.97 6.08 -4.30
C ILE A 252 7.29 5.80 -5.02
N THR A 253 7.49 4.57 -5.50
CA THR A 253 8.68 4.18 -6.25
C THR A 253 8.74 4.88 -7.62
N LYS A 254 7.61 4.99 -8.33
CA LYS A 254 7.53 5.75 -9.60
C LYS A 254 7.83 7.23 -9.37
N LEU A 255 7.26 7.85 -8.34
CA LEU A 255 7.55 9.25 -8.01
C LEU A 255 9.01 9.46 -7.56
N TYR A 256 9.53 8.55 -6.73
CA TYR A 256 10.93 8.64 -6.30
C TYR A 256 11.89 8.51 -7.49
N LYS A 257 11.57 7.69 -8.48
CA LYS A 257 12.36 7.59 -9.71
C LYS A 257 12.42 8.93 -10.45
N VAL A 258 11.29 9.62 -10.61
CA VAL A 258 11.25 10.96 -11.20
C VAL A 258 12.08 11.96 -10.38
N PHE A 259 11.90 11.94 -9.05
CA PHE A 259 12.66 12.82 -8.14
C PHE A 259 14.18 12.64 -8.27
N ILE A 260 14.66 11.39 -8.25
CA ILE A 260 16.11 11.15 -8.30
C ILE A 260 16.70 11.44 -9.69
N GLU A 261 15.96 11.23 -10.77
CA GLU A 261 16.38 11.55 -12.13
C GLU A 261 16.57 13.06 -12.30
N GLN A 262 15.68 13.90 -11.77
CA GLN A 262 15.85 15.36 -11.80
C GLN A 262 17.12 15.81 -11.07
N HIS A 263 17.47 15.19 -9.94
CA HIS A 263 18.62 15.59 -9.15
C HIS A 263 19.96 15.03 -9.68
N THR A 264 19.96 13.91 -10.39
CA THR A 264 21.17 13.36 -10.99
C THR A 264 21.59 14.09 -12.25
N THR A 265 20.65 14.65 -13.00
CA THR A 265 20.93 15.41 -14.23
C THR A 265 21.67 16.73 -13.94
N TYR A 266 21.44 17.37 -12.79
CA TYR A 266 22.08 18.62 -12.39
C TYR A 266 23.57 18.47 -11.97
N TYR A 267 24.05 17.27 -11.64
CA TYR A 267 25.41 17.02 -11.19
C TYR A 267 26.36 16.58 -12.33
N HIS A 268 25.87 16.39 -13.53
CA HIS A 268 26.66 15.97 -14.70
C HIS A 268 26.68 17.00 -15.83
N GLY A 269 26.14 18.17 -15.63
CA GLY A 269 26.28 19.37 -16.51
C GLY A 269 27.14 20.41 -15.83
#